data_65ed05df1682e8b15a5a42e008f5a756
#
_entry.id   65ed05df1682e8b15a5a42e008f5a756
#
_cell.length_a   1.000
_cell.length_b   1.000
_cell.length_c   1.000
_cell.angle_alpha   90.00
_cell.angle_beta   90.00
_cell.angle_gamma   90.00
#
_symmetry.space_group_name_H-M   'P 1'
#
loop_
_entity.id
_entity.type
_entity.pdbx_description
1 polymer ?
#
loop_
_entity_poly.entity_id
_entity_poly.type
_entity_poly.pdbx_seq_one_letter_code
_entity_poly.pdbx_strand_id
1 'polypeptide(L)'
;MAALDPRLHAYREDLADLRLKGVVRALRYAPGETKRVIADVAAIRKAPASDASLTSEAMRGETVRVFEETAEGWAWGQLETDGYVGYFPSDALSANGAEPTHRITALHAFVYPGPDMKLPARGGLPLSAHVAITGEATTRGTTYALLAGGEGAIIAAQAVPIAAPPEADFVAVAQRFLNAPYLWGGRTSFGLDCSALVQLSLAEAAVSAPRDTDLQEQALGTSVAPDARSVHRGDLVFWRGHVGIMLDGEYMLHASGFHASVVIEPLGEAIARIAERGGGAASSVRRLQ
;
A
#
# COMPACT_ATOMS: atom_id res chain seq x y z
N MET A 1 16.38 24.60 9.80
CA MET A 1 16.04 23.18 9.66
C MET A 1 14.94 23.08 8.62
N ALA A 2 15.00 22.13 7.68
CA ALA A 2 13.87 21.88 6.77
C ALA A 2 12.63 21.52 7.60
N ALA A 3 11.45 21.97 7.18
CA ALA A 3 10.19 21.59 7.83
C ALA A 3 10.00 20.07 7.66
N LEU A 4 9.61 19.37 8.73
CA LEU A 4 9.27 17.97 8.65
C LEU A 4 8.03 17.77 7.77
N ASP A 5 8.01 16.71 6.99
CA ASP A 5 6.84 16.36 6.17
C ASP A 5 5.73 15.79 7.08
N PRO A 6 4.54 16.45 7.15
CA PRO A 6 3.45 16.01 8.02
C PRO A 6 2.81 14.69 7.56
N ARG A 7 3.09 14.23 6.33
CA ARG A 7 2.66 12.90 5.85
C ARG A 7 3.44 11.77 6.51
N LEU A 8 4.67 12.05 6.96
CA LEU A 8 5.60 11.07 7.55
C LEU A 8 5.92 11.33 9.01
N HIS A 9 5.44 12.41 9.57
CA HIS A 9 5.68 12.80 10.96
C HIS A 9 4.35 13.20 11.60
N ALA A 10 3.99 12.50 12.67
CA ALA A 10 2.70 12.73 13.31
C ALA A 10 2.73 14.00 14.17
N TYR A 11 2.41 15.16 13.58
CA TYR A 11 2.22 16.42 14.29
C TYR A 11 1.12 17.28 13.66
N ARG A 12 0.39 17.94 14.55
CA ARG A 12 -0.60 19.01 14.31
C ARG A 12 -0.32 20.11 15.32
N GLU A 13 -0.96 21.25 15.20
CA GLU A 13 -0.78 22.37 16.17
C GLU A 13 -1.21 21.98 17.60
N ASP A 14 -2.24 21.14 17.72
CA ASP A 14 -2.81 20.72 19.01
C ASP A 14 -2.14 19.46 19.59
N LEU A 15 -1.63 18.56 18.75
CA LEU A 15 -1.10 17.25 19.16
C LEU A 15 0.07 16.81 18.29
N ALA A 16 1.11 16.27 18.91
CA ALA A 16 2.22 15.62 18.21
C ALA A 16 2.66 14.33 18.91
N ASP A 17 3.33 13.48 18.16
CA ASP A 17 4.08 12.35 18.69
C ASP A 17 5.10 12.84 19.74
N LEU A 18 5.15 12.16 20.89
CA LEU A 18 6.11 12.47 21.97
C LEU A 18 7.57 12.44 21.48
N ARG A 19 7.89 11.61 20.50
CA ARG A 19 9.23 11.52 19.88
C ARG A 19 9.65 12.82 19.18
N LEU A 20 8.70 13.67 18.82
CA LEU A 20 8.93 14.96 18.15
C LEU A 20 9.00 16.14 19.16
N LYS A 21 8.96 15.87 20.48
CA LYS A 21 9.09 16.91 21.50
C LYS A 21 10.45 17.61 21.41
N GLY A 22 10.42 18.93 21.29
CA GLY A 22 11.61 19.75 21.05
C GLY A 22 12.01 19.89 19.57
N VAL A 23 11.36 19.17 18.67
CA VAL A 23 11.56 19.28 17.20
C VAL A 23 10.43 20.07 16.56
N VAL A 24 9.17 19.78 16.93
CA VAL A 24 7.98 20.51 16.49
C VAL A 24 7.31 21.19 17.68
N ARG A 25 6.50 22.23 17.40
CA ARG A 25 5.67 22.88 18.42
C ARG A 25 4.25 22.32 18.35
N ALA A 26 3.76 21.80 19.47
CA ALA A 26 2.37 21.37 19.64
C ALA A 26 1.90 21.69 21.06
N LEU A 27 0.58 21.80 21.25
CA LEU A 27 0.00 22.07 22.58
C LEU A 27 0.18 20.88 23.54
N ARG A 28 0.10 19.64 23.02
CA ARG A 28 0.31 18.39 23.78
C ARG A 28 1.11 17.39 22.95
N TYR A 29 1.69 16.42 23.65
CA TYR A 29 2.44 15.33 23.03
C TYR A 29 1.94 14.00 23.59
N ALA A 30 1.73 13.00 22.72
CA ALA A 30 1.29 11.67 23.09
C ALA A 30 2.31 10.60 22.65
N PRO A 31 2.54 9.56 23.46
CA PRO A 31 3.43 8.46 23.07
C PRO A 31 2.85 7.58 21.96
N GLY A 32 1.52 7.66 21.78
CA GLY A 32 0.77 6.78 20.92
C GLY A 32 0.57 5.38 21.51
N GLU A 33 -0.48 4.71 21.06
CA GLU A 33 -0.79 3.32 21.35
C GLU A 33 -0.69 2.51 20.05
N THR A 34 0.02 1.38 20.05
CA THR A 34 0.10 0.51 18.88
C THR A 34 -1.17 -0.31 18.79
N LYS A 35 -1.87 -0.18 17.66
CA LYS A 35 -3.04 -0.99 17.30
C LYS A 35 -2.80 -1.69 15.98
N ARG A 36 -3.50 -2.79 15.74
CA ARG A 36 -3.44 -3.57 14.51
C ARG A 36 -4.70 -3.34 13.68
N VAL A 37 -4.54 -3.26 12.37
CA VAL A 37 -5.66 -3.25 11.44
C VAL A 37 -6.33 -4.62 11.45
N ILE A 38 -7.62 -4.66 11.83
CA ILE A 38 -8.47 -5.86 11.88
C ILE A 38 -9.47 -5.92 10.74
N ALA A 39 -9.80 -4.80 10.11
CA ALA A 39 -10.55 -4.77 8.86
C ALA A 39 -9.72 -5.38 7.72
N ASP A 40 -10.37 -5.88 6.67
CA ASP A 40 -9.66 -6.38 5.48
C ASP A 40 -8.80 -5.28 4.86
N VAL A 41 -9.37 -4.07 4.78
CA VAL A 41 -8.72 -2.82 4.38
C VAL A 41 -9.30 -1.67 5.20
N ALA A 42 -8.47 -0.78 5.72
CA ALA A 42 -8.85 0.44 6.42
C ALA A 42 -8.44 1.67 5.61
N ALA A 43 -9.40 2.54 5.27
CA ALA A 43 -9.10 3.80 4.60
C ALA A 43 -8.29 4.74 5.49
N ILE A 44 -7.24 5.36 4.94
CA ILE A 44 -6.50 6.46 5.58
C ILE A 44 -6.95 7.76 4.91
N ARG A 45 -7.53 8.67 5.69
CA ARG A 45 -8.12 9.90 5.18
C ARG A 45 -7.36 11.14 5.66
N LYS A 46 -7.49 12.20 4.86
CA LYS A 46 -6.86 13.50 5.16
C LYS A 46 -7.48 14.20 6.37
N ALA A 47 -8.75 13.91 6.68
CA ALA A 47 -9.50 14.51 7.79
C ALA A 47 -10.46 13.46 8.39
N PRO A 48 -10.93 13.64 9.64
CA PRO A 48 -11.83 12.72 10.33
C PRO A 48 -13.27 12.84 9.81
N ALA A 49 -13.47 12.51 8.53
CA ALA A 49 -14.77 12.55 7.87
C ALA A 49 -14.83 11.50 6.75
N SER A 50 -15.99 10.88 6.56
CA SER A 50 -16.18 9.81 5.58
C SER A 50 -16.09 10.28 4.12
N ASP A 51 -16.33 11.56 3.87
CA ASP A 51 -16.23 12.25 2.58
C ASP A 51 -14.86 12.95 2.37
N ALA A 52 -13.97 12.92 3.35
CA ALA A 52 -12.61 13.41 3.19
C ALA A 52 -11.82 12.55 2.18
N SER A 53 -10.88 13.20 1.47
CA SER A 53 -10.05 12.52 0.48
C SER A 53 -9.35 11.29 1.06
N LEU A 54 -9.44 10.17 0.34
CA LEU A 54 -8.60 9.00 0.57
C LEU A 54 -7.15 9.38 0.23
N THR A 55 -6.23 9.15 1.14
CA THR A 55 -4.81 9.43 0.94
C THR A 55 -3.98 8.15 0.86
N SER A 56 -4.42 7.10 1.57
CA SER A 56 -3.85 5.76 1.52
C SER A 56 -4.85 4.74 2.05
N GLU A 57 -4.47 3.48 2.05
CA GLU A 57 -5.16 2.38 2.72
C GLU A 57 -4.16 1.59 3.58
N ALA A 58 -4.63 1.10 4.72
CA ALA A 58 -3.91 0.14 5.54
C ALA A 58 -4.55 -1.24 5.41
N MET A 59 -3.74 -2.26 5.28
CA MET A 59 -4.21 -3.64 5.07
C MET A 59 -4.26 -4.40 6.39
N ARG A 60 -5.12 -5.40 6.46
CA ARG A 60 -5.22 -6.29 7.61
C ARG A 60 -3.84 -6.74 8.07
N GLY A 61 -3.62 -6.68 9.38
CA GLY A 61 -2.38 -7.08 10.04
C GLY A 61 -1.31 -6.01 10.11
N GLU A 62 -1.39 -4.91 9.35
CA GLU A 62 -0.50 -3.76 9.52
C GLU A 62 -0.72 -3.10 10.88
N THR A 63 0.32 -2.47 11.43
CA THR A 63 0.27 -1.79 12.72
C THR A 63 0.21 -0.28 12.56
N VAL A 64 -0.58 0.36 13.41
CA VAL A 64 -0.79 1.81 13.46
C VAL A 64 -0.46 2.30 14.86
N ARG A 65 0.37 3.32 14.97
CA ARG A 65 0.58 4.06 16.22
C ARG A 65 -0.48 5.15 16.30
N VAL A 66 -1.48 4.95 17.16
CA VAL A 66 -2.63 5.84 17.34
C VAL A 66 -2.31 6.85 18.43
N PHE A 67 -2.40 8.15 18.14
CA PHE A 67 -2.13 9.24 19.09
C PHE A 67 -3.40 9.85 19.67
N GLU A 68 -4.53 9.68 18.98
CA GLU A 68 -5.84 10.18 19.41
C GLU A 68 -6.97 9.35 18.82
N GLU A 69 -8.01 9.12 19.60
CA GLU A 69 -9.31 8.63 19.10
C GLU A 69 -10.39 9.65 19.42
N THR A 70 -11.24 9.92 18.44
CA THR A 70 -12.34 10.88 18.58
C THR A 70 -13.65 10.16 18.92
N ALA A 71 -14.61 10.87 19.52
CA ALA A 71 -15.92 10.32 19.83
C ALA A 71 -16.74 9.95 18.58
N GLU A 72 -16.39 10.53 17.44
CA GLU A 72 -17.01 10.28 16.13
C GLU A 72 -16.47 9.01 15.45
N GLY A 73 -15.57 8.27 16.10
CA GLY A 73 -15.04 7.00 15.59
C GLY A 73 -13.85 7.12 14.64
N TRP A 74 -13.02 8.16 14.81
CA TRP A 74 -11.77 8.32 14.06
C TRP A 74 -10.55 8.17 14.96
N ALA A 75 -9.53 7.48 14.46
CA ALA A 75 -8.22 7.39 15.07
C ALA A 75 -7.22 8.19 14.24
N TRP A 76 -6.56 9.20 14.83
CA TRP A 76 -5.42 9.85 14.20
C TRP A 76 -4.14 9.12 14.57
N GLY A 77 -3.42 8.65 13.54
CA GLY A 77 -2.29 7.76 13.76
C GLY A 77 -1.29 7.77 12.61
N GLN A 78 -0.25 6.98 12.79
CA GLN A 78 0.82 6.75 11.84
C GLN A 78 0.91 5.26 11.55
N LEU A 79 0.79 4.89 10.28
CA LEU A 79 1.02 3.53 9.80
C LEU A 79 2.50 3.20 9.98
N GLU A 80 2.83 2.08 10.63
CA GLU A 80 4.25 1.75 10.92
C GLU A 80 4.97 1.17 9.69
N THR A 81 4.23 0.65 8.70
CA THR A 81 4.80 0.03 7.50
C THR A 81 5.57 1.04 6.62
N ASP A 82 5.03 2.24 6.42
CA ASP A 82 5.58 3.27 5.54
C ASP A 82 5.68 4.66 6.19
N GLY A 83 5.27 4.76 7.45
CA GLY A 83 5.28 6.01 8.21
C GLY A 83 4.13 6.96 7.89
N TYR A 84 3.14 6.55 7.09
CA TYR A 84 2.09 7.45 6.60
C TYR A 84 1.12 7.87 7.71
N VAL A 85 0.86 9.17 7.82
CA VAL A 85 0.03 9.78 8.86
C VAL A 85 -1.34 10.13 8.29
N GLY A 86 -2.41 9.79 9.03
CA GLY A 86 -3.76 10.15 8.66
C GLY A 86 -4.81 9.72 9.65
N TYR A 87 -6.06 9.77 9.23
CA TYR A 87 -7.22 9.37 10.01
C TYR A 87 -7.76 8.03 9.56
N PHE A 88 -7.88 7.10 10.48
CA PHE A 88 -8.39 5.74 10.30
C PHE A 88 -9.77 5.61 10.95
N PRO A 89 -10.68 4.79 10.44
CA PRO A 89 -11.85 4.37 11.22
C PRO A 89 -11.39 3.64 12.49
N SER A 90 -11.85 4.07 13.68
CA SER A 90 -11.41 3.47 14.95
C SER A 90 -11.81 2.00 15.07
N ASP A 91 -12.97 1.62 14.50
CA ASP A 91 -13.49 0.25 14.48
C ASP A 91 -12.68 -0.70 13.57
N ALA A 92 -11.88 -0.15 12.66
CA ALA A 92 -10.94 -0.91 11.85
C ALA A 92 -9.66 -1.33 12.61
N LEU A 93 -9.46 -0.83 13.84
CA LEU A 93 -8.24 -0.99 14.62
C LEU A 93 -8.50 -1.71 15.94
N SER A 94 -7.57 -2.55 16.40
CA SER A 94 -7.64 -3.20 17.70
C SER A 94 -6.26 -3.29 18.36
N ALA A 95 -6.20 -3.07 19.67
CA ALA A 95 -5.02 -3.36 20.47
C ALA A 95 -4.87 -4.89 20.74
N ASN A 96 -5.94 -5.65 20.51
CA ASN A 96 -5.98 -7.09 20.75
C ASN A 96 -6.07 -7.83 19.40
N GLY A 97 -5.39 -8.94 19.28
CA GLY A 97 -5.42 -9.79 18.09
C GLY A 97 -4.30 -10.81 18.12
N ALA A 98 -4.46 -11.88 17.37
CA ALA A 98 -3.39 -12.85 17.18
C ALA A 98 -2.26 -12.24 16.34
N GLU A 99 -1.00 -12.56 16.71
CA GLU A 99 0.15 -12.16 15.90
C GLU A 99 0.08 -12.82 14.52
N PRO A 100 0.24 -12.07 13.43
CA PRO A 100 0.25 -12.63 12.09
C PRO A 100 1.39 -13.62 11.90
N THR A 101 1.10 -14.71 11.22
CA THR A 101 2.06 -15.77 10.89
C THR A 101 2.31 -15.87 9.39
N HIS A 102 1.38 -15.38 8.59
CA HIS A 102 1.39 -15.48 7.13
C HIS A 102 1.07 -14.14 6.47
N ARG A 103 1.58 -13.95 5.26
CA ARG A 103 1.22 -12.87 4.34
C ARG A 103 0.44 -13.41 3.15
N ILE A 104 -0.50 -12.64 2.66
CA ILE A 104 -1.28 -12.95 1.47
C ILE A 104 -0.42 -12.65 0.23
N THR A 105 -0.31 -13.63 -0.67
CA THR A 105 0.43 -13.50 -1.94
C THR A 105 -0.48 -13.43 -3.16
N ALA A 106 -1.76 -13.77 -3.03
CA ALA A 106 -2.75 -13.55 -4.07
C ALA A 106 -3.10 -12.05 -4.14
N LEU A 107 -3.44 -11.53 -5.34
CA LEU A 107 -3.96 -10.16 -5.46
C LEU A 107 -5.21 -9.95 -4.62
N HIS A 108 -6.00 -11.02 -4.45
CA HIS A 108 -7.18 -11.05 -3.61
C HIS A 108 -7.45 -12.48 -3.13
N ALA A 109 -7.57 -12.68 -1.82
CA ALA A 109 -7.93 -13.94 -1.21
C ALA A 109 -9.29 -13.82 -0.51
N PHE A 110 -10.31 -14.50 -1.01
CA PHE A 110 -11.63 -14.51 -0.37
C PHE A 110 -11.59 -15.20 0.98
N VAL A 111 -12.24 -14.61 1.98
CA VAL A 111 -12.44 -15.19 3.30
C VAL A 111 -13.82 -15.88 3.34
N TYR A 112 -13.82 -17.18 3.55
CA TYR A 112 -15.03 -18.00 3.67
C TYR A 112 -15.34 -18.24 5.15
N PRO A 113 -16.64 -18.42 5.53
CA PRO A 113 -17.01 -18.71 6.92
C PRO A 113 -16.50 -20.09 7.43
N GLY A 114 -16.01 -20.92 6.53
CA GLY A 114 -15.42 -22.23 6.81
C GLY A 114 -14.63 -22.75 5.60
N PRO A 115 -14.00 -23.93 5.67
CA PRO A 115 -13.09 -24.43 4.66
C PRO A 115 -13.83 -24.99 3.42
N ASP A 116 -14.63 -24.15 2.76
CA ASP A 116 -15.37 -24.48 1.55
C ASP A 116 -15.68 -23.24 0.72
N MET A 117 -15.12 -23.14 -0.49
CA MET A 117 -15.34 -22.04 -1.43
C MET A 117 -16.78 -21.92 -1.98
N LYS A 118 -17.63 -22.92 -1.72
CA LYS A 118 -19.05 -22.84 -2.07
C LYS A 118 -19.89 -22.11 -1.03
N LEU A 119 -19.32 -21.81 0.13
CA LEU A 119 -19.94 -20.91 1.11
C LEU A 119 -19.83 -19.47 0.63
N PRO A 120 -20.79 -18.60 0.99
CA PRO A 120 -20.71 -17.19 0.63
C PRO A 120 -19.50 -16.53 1.30
N ALA A 121 -18.64 -15.87 0.51
CA ALA A 121 -17.51 -15.14 1.05
C ALA A 121 -17.97 -14.02 1.99
N ARG A 122 -17.25 -13.78 3.07
CA ARG A 122 -17.49 -12.72 4.07
C ARG A 122 -16.73 -11.44 3.77
N GLY A 123 -15.63 -11.55 3.01
CA GLY A 123 -14.73 -10.46 2.70
C GLY A 123 -13.60 -10.94 1.81
N GLY A 124 -12.53 -10.16 1.73
CA GLY A 124 -11.38 -10.53 0.94
C GLY A 124 -10.12 -9.74 1.29
N LEU A 125 -9.04 -10.48 1.46
CA LEU A 125 -7.74 -9.98 1.86
C LEU A 125 -6.92 -9.61 0.62
N PRO A 126 -6.38 -8.39 0.52
CA PRO A 126 -5.52 -8.00 -0.57
C PRO A 126 -4.11 -8.60 -0.46
N LEU A 127 -3.33 -8.50 -1.53
CA LEU A 127 -1.90 -8.76 -1.54
C LEU A 127 -1.21 -8.02 -0.38
N SER A 128 -0.24 -8.64 0.25
CA SER A 128 0.51 -8.12 1.41
C SER A 128 -0.30 -7.99 2.72
N ALA A 129 -1.59 -8.34 2.77
CA ALA A 129 -2.30 -8.44 4.05
C ALA A 129 -1.67 -9.56 4.91
N HIS A 130 -1.64 -9.35 6.22
CA HIS A 130 -1.08 -10.30 7.18
C HIS A 130 -2.18 -10.95 8.02
N VAL A 131 -2.08 -12.26 8.22
CA VAL A 131 -3.07 -13.05 8.96
C VAL A 131 -2.40 -14.06 9.90
N ALA A 132 -3.08 -14.39 10.98
CA ALA A 132 -2.71 -15.50 11.86
C ALA A 132 -3.43 -16.76 11.39
N ILE A 133 -2.68 -17.78 10.98
CA ILE A 133 -3.19 -19.09 10.58
C ILE A 133 -2.95 -20.07 11.74
N THR A 134 -3.98 -20.81 12.14
CA THR A 134 -3.95 -21.73 13.29
C THR A 134 -4.00 -23.20 12.88
N GLY A 135 -4.25 -23.50 11.61
CA GLY A 135 -4.33 -24.86 11.11
C GLY A 135 -4.83 -24.91 9.67
N GLU A 136 -5.04 -26.12 9.19
CA GLU A 136 -5.54 -26.37 7.84
C GLU A 136 -6.69 -27.37 7.86
N ALA A 137 -7.53 -27.32 6.82
CA ALA A 137 -8.58 -28.30 6.56
C ALA A 137 -8.71 -28.51 5.05
N THR A 138 -9.02 -29.74 4.64
CA THR A 138 -9.20 -30.07 3.22
C THR A 138 -10.66 -30.40 2.93
N THR A 139 -11.23 -29.74 1.94
CA THR A 139 -12.59 -29.99 1.47
C THR A 139 -12.57 -30.15 -0.05
N ARG A 140 -13.11 -31.25 -0.56
CA ARG A 140 -13.15 -31.51 -2.02
C ARG A 140 -11.81 -31.39 -2.73
N GLY A 141 -10.72 -31.79 -2.08
CA GLY A 141 -9.37 -31.74 -2.65
C GLY A 141 -8.70 -30.37 -2.59
N THR A 142 -9.37 -29.34 -2.05
CA THR A 142 -8.78 -28.00 -1.82
C THR A 142 -8.40 -27.87 -0.36
N THR A 143 -7.16 -27.46 -0.09
CA THR A 143 -6.66 -27.16 1.26
C THR A 143 -6.94 -25.69 1.59
N TYR A 144 -7.48 -25.46 2.78
CA TYR A 144 -7.81 -24.16 3.35
C TYR A 144 -6.98 -23.91 4.59
N ALA A 145 -6.45 -22.71 4.72
CA ALA A 145 -5.83 -22.20 5.92
C ALA A 145 -6.92 -21.60 6.84
N LEU A 146 -6.95 -22.04 8.10
CA LEU A 146 -7.92 -21.59 9.10
C LEU A 146 -7.40 -20.35 9.80
N LEU A 147 -8.16 -19.23 9.72
CA LEU A 147 -7.81 -17.99 10.37
C LEU A 147 -8.06 -18.08 11.89
N ALA A 148 -7.19 -17.43 12.68
CA ALA A 148 -7.32 -17.36 14.12
C ALA A 148 -8.66 -16.71 14.53
N GLY A 149 -9.10 -16.99 15.77
CA GLY A 149 -10.33 -16.40 16.31
C GLY A 149 -11.63 -16.88 15.65
N GLY A 150 -11.60 -17.89 14.77
CA GLY A 150 -12.79 -18.35 14.04
C GLY A 150 -13.25 -17.36 12.94
N GLU A 151 -12.37 -16.51 12.47
CA GLU A 151 -12.67 -15.50 11.44
C GLU A 151 -13.01 -16.12 10.08
N GLY A 152 -12.70 -17.40 9.89
CA GLY A 152 -13.01 -18.14 8.67
C GLY A 152 -11.81 -18.87 8.09
N ALA A 153 -11.82 -19.06 6.79
CA ALA A 153 -10.79 -19.77 6.06
C ALA A 153 -10.51 -19.13 4.70
N ILE A 154 -9.27 -19.21 4.25
CA ILE A 154 -8.82 -18.84 2.91
C ILE A 154 -8.26 -20.07 2.20
N ILE A 155 -8.11 -20.04 0.88
CA ILE A 155 -7.40 -21.12 0.17
C ILE A 155 -5.92 -21.03 0.57
N ALA A 156 -5.36 -22.14 1.08
CA ALA A 156 -4.02 -22.17 1.67
C ALA A 156 -2.91 -21.71 0.70
N ALA A 157 -3.03 -22.03 -0.59
CA ALA A 157 -2.08 -21.61 -1.61
C ALA A 157 -2.02 -20.08 -1.86
N GLN A 158 -2.92 -19.30 -1.26
CA GLN A 158 -2.96 -17.85 -1.39
C GLN A 158 -2.17 -17.10 -0.31
N ALA A 159 -1.56 -17.83 0.62
CA ALA A 159 -0.75 -17.25 1.69
C ALA A 159 0.55 -18.05 1.87
N VAL A 160 1.59 -17.36 2.34
CA VAL A 160 2.87 -17.97 2.70
C VAL A 160 3.28 -17.50 4.10
N PRO A 161 4.09 -18.26 4.83
CA PRO A 161 4.68 -17.78 6.08
C PRO A 161 5.36 -16.42 5.89
N ILE A 162 5.30 -15.52 6.88
CA ILE A 162 5.96 -14.19 6.81
C ILE A 162 7.45 -14.34 6.54
N ALA A 163 8.09 -15.39 7.06
CA ALA A 163 9.51 -15.67 6.85
C ALA A 163 9.83 -16.29 5.47
N ALA A 164 8.81 -16.54 4.61
CA ALA A 164 9.06 -17.06 3.27
C ALA A 164 9.87 -16.03 2.43
N PRO A 165 10.73 -16.52 1.51
CA PRO A 165 11.50 -15.63 0.65
C PRO A 165 10.62 -14.61 -0.08
N PRO A 166 11.12 -13.39 -0.31
CA PRO A 166 10.44 -12.39 -1.13
C PRO A 166 10.41 -12.81 -2.60
N GLU A 167 9.55 -12.15 -3.37
CA GLU A 167 9.53 -12.28 -4.84
C GLU A 167 10.82 -11.71 -5.43
N ALA A 168 11.42 -12.42 -6.38
CA ALA A 168 12.69 -11.99 -6.97
C ALA A 168 12.53 -10.86 -8.00
N ASP A 169 11.33 -10.71 -8.59
CA ASP A 169 11.06 -9.77 -9.68
C ASP A 169 9.82 -8.92 -9.37
N PHE A 170 10.03 -7.72 -8.82
CA PHE A 170 8.96 -6.79 -8.51
C PHE A 170 8.16 -6.35 -9.74
N VAL A 171 8.78 -6.35 -10.94
CA VAL A 171 8.09 -6.00 -12.18
C VAL A 171 7.09 -7.09 -12.55
N ALA A 172 7.42 -8.36 -12.33
CA ALA A 172 6.46 -9.45 -12.50
C ALA A 172 5.30 -9.35 -11.50
N VAL A 173 5.55 -8.91 -10.26
CA VAL A 173 4.48 -8.61 -9.30
C VAL A 173 3.60 -7.47 -9.81
N ALA A 174 4.19 -6.37 -10.29
CA ALA A 174 3.45 -5.23 -10.83
C ALA A 174 2.55 -5.64 -12.02
N GLN A 175 3.03 -6.49 -12.92
CA GLN A 175 2.27 -6.98 -14.07
C GLN A 175 1.01 -7.76 -13.68
N ARG A 176 0.95 -8.35 -12.48
CA ARG A 176 -0.25 -9.04 -11.99
C ARG A 176 -1.43 -8.10 -11.80
N PHE A 177 -1.18 -6.79 -11.60
CA PHE A 177 -2.21 -5.75 -11.45
C PHE A 177 -2.76 -5.22 -12.77
N LEU A 178 -2.31 -5.73 -13.92
CA LEU A 178 -2.81 -5.28 -15.22
C LEU A 178 -4.34 -5.33 -15.26
N ASN A 179 -4.98 -4.24 -15.73
CA ASN A 179 -6.43 -4.00 -15.73
C ASN A 179 -7.07 -3.74 -14.36
N ALA A 180 -6.33 -3.72 -13.25
CA ALA A 180 -6.87 -3.27 -11.97
C ALA A 180 -7.35 -1.81 -12.10
N PRO A 181 -8.49 -1.44 -11.50
CA PRO A 181 -9.03 -0.07 -11.57
C PRO A 181 -8.06 0.94 -10.95
N TYR A 182 -8.02 2.16 -11.52
CA TYR A 182 -7.37 3.28 -10.87
C TYR A 182 -8.24 3.84 -9.75
N LEU A 183 -7.68 3.95 -8.55
CA LEU A 183 -8.30 4.60 -7.42
C LEU A 183 -7.28 5.51 -6.74
N TRP A 184 -7.56 6.83 -6.68
CA TRP A 184 -6.71 7.75 -5.94
C TRP A 184 -6.63 7.34 -4.46
N GLY A 185 -5.41 7.17 -3.93
CA GLY A 185 -5.18 6.73 -2.55
C GLY A 185 -5.36 5.23 -2.31
N GLY A 186 -5.85 4.47 -3.29
CA GLY A 186 -6.03 3.02 -3.16
C GLY A 186 -4.70 2.26 -3.13
N ARG A 187 -4.69 1.10 -2.43
CA ARG A 187 -3.56 0.18 -2.28
C ARG A 187 -3.97 -1.28 -2.46
N THR A 188 -5.00 -1.57 -3.24
CA THR A 188 -5.48 -2.95 -3.44
C THR A 188 -5.76 -3.26 -4.91
N SER A 189 -5.97 -4.54 -5.23
CA SER A 189 -6.39 -4.95 -6.58
C SER A 189 -7.80 -4.46 -6.96
N PHE A 190 -8.61 -3.99 -6.02
CA PHE A 190 -9.90 -3.36 -6.28
C PHE A 190 -9.76 -1.91 -6.76
N GLY A 191 -8.64 -1.30 -6.49
CA GLY A 191 -8.26 0.01 -6.94
C GLY A 191 -6.95 0.44 -6.32
N LEU A 192 -6.06 0.99 -7.15
CA LEU A 192 -4.78 1.51 -6.70
C LEU A 192 -4.35 2.70 -7.55
N ASP A 193 -3.52 3.56 -6.98
CA ASP A 193 -2.87 4.62 -7.74
C ASP A 193 -1.45 4.24 -8.21
N CYS A 194 -0.81 5.15 -8.92
CA CYS A 194 0.49 4.90 -9.54
C CYS A 194 1.60 4.57 -8.53
N SER A 195 1.64 5.29 -7.42
CA SER A 195 2.65 5.08 -6.36
C SER A 195 2.36 3.82 -5.53
N ALA A 196 1.08 3.44 -5.35
CA ALA A 196 0.72 2.19 -4.71
C ALA A 196 1.13 0.96 -5.55
N LEU A 197 1.01 1.02 -6.88
CA LEU A 197 1.50 -0.04 -7.76
C LEU A 197 3.00 -0.29 -7.54
N VAL A 198 3.80 0.79 -7.49
CA VAL A 198 5.24 0.70 -7.19
C VAL A 198 5.48 0.17 -5.78
N GLN A 199 4.82 0.76 -4.77
CA GLN A 199 5.00 0.40 -3.36
C GLN A 199 4.70 -1.08 -3.09
N LEU A 200 3.54 -1.58 -3.54
CA LEU A 200 3.14 -2.97 -3.33
C LEU A 200 4.07 -3.95 -4.04
N SER A 201 4.46 -3.63 -5.26
CA SER A 201 5.35 -4.49 -6.04
C SER A 201 6.72 -4.60 -5.41
N LEU A 202 7.27 -3.49 -4.92
CA LEU A 202 8.54 -3.45 -4.20
C LEU A 202 8.46 -4.13 -2.82
N ALA A 203 7.34 -3.98 -2.10
CA ALA A 203 7.12 -4.62 -0.81
C ALA A 203 7.18 -6.16 -0.92
N GLU A 204 6.59 -6.75 -1.97
CA GLU A 204 6.68 -8.19 -2.22
C GLU A 204 8.12 -8.65 -2.54
N ALA A 205 8.95 -7.75 -3.07
CA ALA A 205 10.39 -7.98 -3.28
C ALA A 205 11.25 -7.56 -2.06
N ALA A 206 10.64 -7.32 -0.89
CA ALA A 206 11.28 -6.86 0.34
C ALA A 206 12.04 -5.53 0.20
N VAL A 207 11.62 -4.68 -0.73
CA VAL A 207 12.14 -3.32 -0.91
C VAL A 207 11.14 -2.33 -0.33
N SER A 208 11.56 -1.56 0.67
CA SER A 208 10.72 -0.51 1.26
C SER A 208 10.58 0.67 0.31
N ALA A 209 9.36 1.17 0.15
CA ALA A 209 9.06 2.36 -0.65
C ALA A 209 8.08 3.27 0.08
N PRO A 210 8.28 4.61 0.04
CA PRO A 210 7.29 5.56 0.54
C PRO A 210 5.96 5.47 -0.22
N ARG A 211 4.90 6.02 0.38
CA ARG A 211 3.55 5.99 -0.22
C ARG A 211 3.41 6.90 -1.43
N ASP A 212 3.90 8.11 -1.36
CA ASP A 212 3.64 9.15 -2.36
C ASP A 212 4.76 9.23 -3.40
N THR A 213 4.39 9.59 -4.63
CA THR A 213 5.27 9.64 -5.81
C THR A 213 6.50 10.54 -5.61
N ASP A 214 6.32 11.72 -5.02
CA ASP A 214 7.41 12.66 -4.76
C ASP A 214 8.42 12.15 -3.73
N LEU A 215 7.93 11.40 -2.74
CA LEU A 215 8.76 10.73 -1.74
C LEU A 215 9.49 9.52 -2.36
N GLN A 216 8.82 8.77 -3.24
CA GLN A 216 9.44 7.67 -3.98
C GLN A 216 10.55 8.16 -4.89
N GLU A 217 10.32 9.26 -5.64
CA GLU A 217 11.33 9.87 -6.51
C GLU A 217 12.59 10.27 -5.75
N GLN A 218 12.45 10.75 -4.51
CA GLN A 218 13.57 11.14 -3.66
C GLN A 218 14.31 9.95 -3.03
N ALA A 219 13.57 8.90 -2.65
CA ALA A 219 14.08 7.82 -1.82
C ALA A 219 14.55 6.60 -2.62
N LEU A 220 13.98 6.35 -3.81
CA LEU A 220 14.22 5.10 -4.53
C LEU A 220 15.37 5.22 -5.53
N GLY A 221 16.25 4.21 -5.52
CA GLY A 221 17.27 3.99 -6.53
C GLY A 221 18.22 5.17 -6.78
N THR A 222 18.96 5.06 -7.87
CA THR A 222 19.87 6.10 -8.35
C THR A 222 19.32 6.77 -9.60
N SER A 223 19.57 8.09 -9.75
CA SER A 223 19.17 8.83 -10.95
C SER A 223 19.92 8.32 -12.18
N VAL A 224 19.17 8.05 -13.23
CA VAL A 224 19.71 7.71 -14.56
C VAL A 224 19.44 8.89 -15.49
N ALA A 225 20.35 9.14 -16.46
CA ALA A 225 20.13 10.18 -17.45
C ALA A 225 18.82 9.90 -18.20
N PRO A 226 17.95 10.91 -18.41
CA PRO A 226 16.62 10.74 -19.02
C PRO A 226 16.68 10.55 -20.54
N ASP A 227 17.69 9.80 -21.02
CA ASP A 227 17.77 9.39 -22.42
C ASP A 227 16.88 8.16 -22.62
N ALA A 228 15.83 8.29 -23.44
CA ALA A 228 14.90 7.21 -23.74
C ALA A 228 15.59 5.93 -24.25
N ARG A 229 16.85 6.02 -24.68
CA ARG A 229 17.65 4.86 -25.11
C ARG A 229 18.35 4.11 -23.96
N SER A 230 18.27 4.66 -22.74
CA SER A 230 18.98 4.11 -21.58
C SER A 230 18.05 3.48 -20.52
N VAL A 231 16.74 3.50 -20.75
CA VAL A 231 15.80 2.87 -19.82
C VAL A 231 15.77 1.35 -19.99
N HIS A 232 15.68 0.65 -18.87
CA HIS A 232 15.67 -0.82 -18.83
C HIS A 232 14.50 -1.31 -17.98
N ARG A 233 14.23 -2.61 -18.06
CA ARG A 233 13.25 -3.26 -17.18
C ARG A 233 13.53 -2.93 -15.70
N GLY A 234 12.49 -2.49 -14.99
CA GLY A 234 12.54 -2.13 -13.58
C GLY A 234 12.94 -0.69 -13.30
N ASP A 235 13.32 0.10 -14.31
CA ASP A 235 13.49 1.53 -14.12
C ASP A 235 12.13 2.18 -13.79
N LEU A 236 12.13 3.14 -12.87
CA LEU A 236 10.98 3.94 -12.50
C LEU A 236 11.07 5.30 -13.19
N VAL A 237 10.06 5.64 -13.98
CA VAL A 237 9.97 6.94 -14.65
C VAL A 237 9.00 7.81 -13.89
N PHE A 238 9.44 9.01 -13.49
CA PHE A 238 8.69 9.95 -12.67
C PHE A 238 8.25 11.19 -13.45
N TRP A 239 7.10 11.69 -13.08
CA TRP A 239 6.55 13.00 -13.43
C TRP A 239 6.02 13.65 -12.17
N ARG A 240 5.70 14.91 -12.23
CA ARG A 240 5.02 15.59 -11.13
C ARG A 240 3.70 14.88 -10.79
N GLY A 241 3.69 14.13 -9.68
CA GLY A 241 2.51 13.41 -9.19
C GLY A 241 2.19 12.12 -9.96
N HIS A 242 3.16 11.56 -10.70
CA HIS A 242 2.97 10.31 -11.40
C HIS A 242 4.26 9.48 -11.49
N VAL A 243 4.10 8.15 -11.58
CA VAL A 243 5.19 7.20 -11.74
C VAL A 243 4.75 6.02 -12.57
N GLY A 244 5.68 5.45 -13.35
CA GLY A 244 5.51 4.20 -14.08
C GLY A 244 6.73 3.31 -13.97
N ILE A 245 6.55 2.02 -14.22
CA ILE A 245 7.56 0.96 -14.14
C ILE A 245 7.88 0.50 -15.57
N MET A 246 9.13 0.56 -15.98
CA MET A 246 9.53 0.06 -17.30
C MET A 246 9.50 -1.46 -17.34
N LEU A 247 8.85 -2.01 -18.35
CA LEU A 247 8.85 -3.45 -18.64
C LEU A 247 10.08 -3.87 -19.46
N ASP A 248 10.56 -2.95 -20.27
CA ASP A 248 11.72 -3.08 -21.15
C ASP A 248 12.23 -1.68 -21.55
N GLY A 249 12.92 -1.54 -22.68
CA GLY A 249 13.38 -0.24 -23.20
C GLY A 249 12.31 0.61 -23.88
N GLU A 250 11.09 0.10 -24.06
CA GLU A 250 10.03 0.74 -24.85
C GLU A 250 8.70 0.88 -24.10
N TYR A 251 8.27 -0.15 -23.37
CA TYR A 251 6.96 -0.23 -22.74
C TYR A 251 7.01 0.04 -21.23
N MET A 252 6.01 0.78 -20.76
CA MET A 252 5.82 1.14 -19.37
C MET A 252 4.50 0.57 -18.84
N LEU A 253 4.53 0.02 -17.62
CA LEU A 253 3.35 -0.37 -16.85
C LEU A 253 3.08 0.71 -15.80
N HIS A 254 1.86 1.20 -15.70
CA HIS A 254 1.47 2.16 -14.68
C HIS A 254 -0.03 2.14 -14.37
N ALA A 255 -0.41 2.53 -13.15
CA ALA A 255 -1.80 2.85 -12.84
C ALA A 255 -2.08 4.26 -13.36
N SER A 256 -2.90 4.34 -14.40
CA SER A 256 -3.16 5.56 -15.17
C SER A 256 -4.53 6.14 -14.85
N GLY A 257 -4.56 7.35 -14.27
CA GLY A 257 -5.81 8.08 -14.08
C GLY A 257 -6.52 8.44 -15.41
N PHE A 258 -5.78 8.53 -16.52
CA PHE A 258 -6.34 8.74 -17.85
C PHE A 258 -7.11 7.53 -18.37
N HIS A 259 -6.54 6.34 -18.22
CA HIS A 259 -7.17 5.08 -18.64
C HIS A 259 -8.10 4.49 -17.57
N ALA A 260 -8.14 5.12 -16.39
CA ALA A 260 -8.86 4.65 -15.19
C ALA A 260 -8.49 3.20 -14.76
N SER A 261 -7.29 2.74 -15.12
CA SER A 261 -6.80 1.38 -14.86
C SER A 261 -5.29 1.27 -14.94
N VAL A 262 -4.76 0.13 -14.52
CA VAL A 262 -3.38 -0.26 -14.77
C VAL A 262 -3.25 -0.72 -16.21
N VAL A 263 -2.36 -0.07 -16.96
CA VAL A 263 -2.14 -0.31 -18.40
C VAL A 263 -0.67 -0.46 -18.73
N ILE A 264 -0.41 -1.07 -19.88
CA ILE A 264 0.88 -1.07 -20.55
C ILE A 264 0.74 -0.18 -21.79
N GLU A 265 1.64 0.79 -21.92
CA GLU A 265 1.70 1.64 -23.13
C GLU A 265 3.16 1.97 -23.51
N PRO A 266 3.43 2.36 -24.75
CA PRO A 266 4.75 2.86 -25.13
C PRO A 266 5.12 4.10 -24.32
N LEU A 267 6.34 4.14 -23.76
CA LEU A 267 6.82 5.28 -22.96
C LEU A 267 6.70 6.61 -23.72
N GLY A 268 7.00 6.59 -25.05
CA GLY A 268 6.91 7.79 -25.88
C GLY A 268 5.48 8.37 -25.97
N GLU A 269 4.47 7.51 -26.04
CA GLU A 269 3.05 7.91 -26.07
C GLU A 269 2.63 8.47 -24.70
N ALA A 270 3.06 7.83 -23.60
CA ALA A 270 2.82 8.31 -22.26
C ALA A 270 3.41 9.72 -22.05
N ILE A 271 4.68 9.93 -22.46
CA ILE A 271 5.37 11.23 -22.36
C ILE A 271 4.59 12.31 -23.12
N ALA A 272 4.24 12.05 -24.39
CA ALA A 272 3.49 13.01 -25.22
C ALA A 272 2.15 13.37 -24.59
N ARG A 273 1.36 12.39 -24.22
CA ARG A 273 0.02 12.56 -23.62
C ARG A 273 0.06 13.30 -22.28
N ILE A 274 1.02 12.95 -21.40
CA ILE A 274 1.18 13.62 -20.09
C ILE A 274 1.57 15.07 -20.30
N ALA A 275 2.48 15.38 -21.21
CA ALA A 275 2.88 16.76 -21.54
C ALA A 275 1.71 17.60 -22.10
N GLU A 276 0.95 17.05 -23.05
CA GLU A 276 -0.24 17.72 -23.63
C GLU A 276 -1.31 18.05 -22.58
N ARG A 277 -1.42 17.25 -21.52
CA ARG A 277 -2.37 17.44 -20.42
C ARG A 277 -1.84 18.28 -19.26
N GLY A 278 -0.68 18.92 -19.42
CA GLY A 278 -0.10 19.84 -18.45
C GLY A 278 0.71 19.15 -17.34
N GLY A 279 0.98 17.85 -17.44
CA GLY A 279 1.83 17.12 -16.48
C GLY A 279 3.33 17.39 -16.66
N GLY A 280 3.72 18.04 -17.76
CA GLY A 280 5.11 18.39 -18.07
C GLY A 280 5.94 17.21 -18.60
N ALA A 281 7.25 17.42 -18.67
CA ALA A 281 8.22 16.39 -19.02
C ALA A 281 8.42 15.41 -17.85
N ALA A 282 8.97 14.22 -18.12
CA ALA A 282 9.44 13.33 -17.07
C ALA A 282 10.50 14.05 -16.22
N SER A 283 10.34 14.02 -14.90
CA SER A 283 11.22 14.69 -13.95
C SER A 283 12.51 13.92 -13.71
N SER A 284 12.43 12.61 -13.66
CA SER A 284 13.60 11.74 -13.49
C SER A 284 13.31 10.29 -13.90
N VAL A 285 14.39 9.54 -14.10
CA VAL A 285 14.38 8.08 -14.16
C VAL A 285 15.20 7.56 -12.99
N ARG A 286 14.68 6.60 -12.24
CA ARG A 286 15.33 5.95 -11.11
C ARG A 286 15.55 4.49 -11.37
N ARG A 287 16.77 4.01 -11.15
CA ARG A 287 17.16 2.61 -11.26
C ARG A 287 17.41 2.03 -9.88
N LEU A 288 16.66 0.99 -9.55
CA LEU A 288 16.89 0.17 -8.37
C LEU A 288 18.15 -0.71 -8.61
N GLN A 289 18.89 -0.98 -7.55
CA GLN A 289 20.08 -1.84 -7.61
C GLN A 289 19.72 -3.29 -7.40
#